data_035420adaf94353293e4c952e4c5f1ed
#
_entry.id   035420adaf94353293e4c952e4c5f1ed
#
_cell.length_a   1.000
_cell.length_b   1.000
_cell.length_c   1.000
_cell.angle_alpha   90.00
_cell.angle_beta   90.00
_cell.angle_gamma   90.00
#
_symmetry.space_group_name_H-M   'P 1'
#
loop_
_entity.id
_entity.type
_entity.pdbx_description
1 polymer ?
#
loop_
_entity_poly.entity_id
_entity_poly.type
_entity_poly.pdbx_seq_one_letter_code
_entity_poly.pdbx_strand_id
1 'polypeptide(L)'
;TLLIDGDLQFGDMRELLGAEHAFGVDEALSGTVDVGSIPYSEGIPCVLAAPRRLEQSEALSGRLGALIDSVLPCFDIVVANTGANWGEHHAALLERSSKALMVVDQRSSSLRGCKHALELCSRCGIATTPFSFVVNRCSKRSLFSSIDISCAMQGANAFELQDGGAEVEEALG
;
A
#
# COMPACT_ATOMS: atom_id res chain seq x y z
N THR A 1 -3.82 6.08 14.02
CA THR A 1 -3.47 5.56 12.68
C THR A 1 -4.17 4.26 12.42
N LEU A 2 -4.74 4.09 11.23
CA LEU A 2 -5.28 2.83 10.72
C LEU A 2 -4.39 2.33 9.57
N LEU A 3 -4.02 1.06 9.61
CA LEU A 3 -3.41 0.34 8.48
C LEU A 3 -4.46 -0.56 7.84
N ILE A 4 -4.58 -0.51 6.53
CA ILE A 4 -5.51 -1.35 5.74
C ILE A 4 -4.69 -2.20 4.78
N ASP A 5 -4.86 -3.51 4.85
CA ASP A 5 -4.30 -4.41 3.86
C ASP A 5 -5.21 -4.47 2.64
N GLY A 6 -4.88 -3.65 1.65
CA GLY A 6 -5.57 -3.58 0.38
C GLY A 6 -5.04 -4.56 -0.66
N ASP A 7 -4.02 -5.36 -0.34
CA ASP A 7 -3.67 -6.56 -1.13
C ASP A 7 -4.60 -7.70 -0.73
N LEU A 8 -5.78 -7.71 -1.32
CA LEU A 8 -6.86 -8.60 -0.93
C LEU A 8 -6.59 -10.08 -1.23
N GLN A 9 -5.57 -10.38 -2.04
CA GLN A 9 -5.23 -11.76 -2.42
C GLN A 9 -4.01 -12.30 -1.68
N PHE A 10 -3.00 -11.46 -1.48
CA PHE A 10 -1.71 -11.90 -0.96
C PHE A 10 -1.24 -11.03 0.21
N GLY A 11 -2.19 -10.31 0.85
CA GLY A 11 -1.89 -9.50 2.01
C GLY A 11 -1.46 -10.34 3.20
N ASP A 12 -0.41 -9.89 3.87
CA ASP A 12 0.25 -10.55 4.99
C ASP A 12 0.46 -9.61 6.20
N MET A 13 -0.21 -8.46 6.21
CA MET A 13 -0.09 -7.50 7.31
C MET A 13 -0.47 -8.10 8.67
N ARG A 14 -1.38 -9.06 8.69
CA ARG A 14 -1.80 -9.75 9.91
C ARG A 14 -0.63 -10.47 10.56
N GLU A 15 0.13 -11.18 9.75
CA GLU A 15 1.29 -11.99 10.15
C GLU A 15 2.48 -11.08 10.47
N LEU A 16 2.81 -10.16 9.58
CA LEU A 16 3.94 -9.23 9.73
C LEU A 16 3.84 -8.36 10.99
N LEU A 17 2.63 -7.98 11.39
CA LEU A 17 2.40 -7.12 12.55
C LEU A 17 2.03 -7.89 13.81
N GLY A 18 1.98 -9.22 13.78
CA GLY A 18 1.51 -10.04 14.89
C GLY A 18 0.06 -9.72 15.28
N ALA A 19 -0.75 -9.24 14.33
CA ALA A 19 -2.12 -8.79 14.55
C ALA A 19 -3.14 -9.92 14.32
N GLU A 20 -2.95 -11.08 14.98
CA GLU A 20 -3.75 -12.30 14.78
C GLU A 20 -5.26 -12.09 14.96
N HIS A 21 -5.64 -11.16 15.82
CA HIS A 21 -7.03 -10.82 16.15
C HIS A 21 -7.56 -9.62 15.35
N ALA A 22 -6.78 -9.10 14.38
CA ALA A 22 -7.25 -8.01 13.54
C ALA A 22 -8.47 -8.43 12.70
N PHE A 23 -9.42 -7.53 12.58
CA PHE A 23 -10.57 -7.73 11.71
C PHE A 23 -10.14 -7.69 10.24
N GLY A 24 -10.90 -8.39 9.41
CA GLY A 24 -10.71 -8.38 7.97
C GLY A 24 -11.43 -7.20 7.29
N VAL A 25 -10.94 -6.82 6.13
CA VAL A 25 -11.61 -5.87 5.23
C VAL A 25 -13.05 -6.34 4.89
N ASP A 26 -13.24 -7.65 4.73
CA ASP A 26 -14.54 -8.28 4.49
C ASP A 26 -15.52 -8.09 5.66
N GLU A 27 -15.05 -8.21 6.90
CA GLU A 27 -15.85 -8.00 8.11
C GLU A 27 -16.29 -6.54 8.24
N ALA A 28 -15.40 -5.60 7.95
CA ALA A 28 -15.72 -4.17 7.94
C ALA A 28 -16.72 -3.82 6.82
N LEU A 29 -16.51 -4.34 5.62
CA LEU A 29 -17.40 -4.09 4.46
C LEU A 29 -18.78 -4.77 4.57
N SER A 30 -18.89 -5.86 5.33
CA SER A 30 -20.17 -6.51 5.60
C SER A 30 -20.98 -5.83 6.71
N GLY A 31 -20.36 -4.87 7.43
CA GLY A 31 -20.95 -4.22 8.59
C GLY A 31 -20.95 -5.11 9.85
N THR A 32 -20.25 -6.22 9.84
CA THR A 32 -20.07 -7.10 11.01
C THR A 32 -19.25 -6.39 12.08
N VAL A 33 -18.36 -5.49 11.66
CA VAL A 33 -17.51 -4.68 12.54
C VAL A 33 -17.78 -3.22 12.28
N ASP A 34 -18.01 -2.47 13.36
CA ASP A 34 -17.99 -1.02 13.30
C ASP A 34 -16.55 -0.52 13.24
N VAL A 35 -16.20 0.14 12.15
CA VAL A 35 -14.83 0.66 11.93
C VAL A 35 -14.38 1.66 12.99
N GLY A 36 -15.31 2.36 13.63
CA GLY A 36 -15.02 3.27 14.74
C GLY A 36 -14.68 2.56 16.06
N SER A 37 -14.98 1.25 16.16
CA SER A 37 -14.71 0.41 17.34
C SER A 37 -13.58 -0.59 17.15
N ILE A 38 -12.76 -0.45 16.09
CA ILE A 38 -11.58 -1.30 15.89
C ILE A 38 -10.65 -1.17 17.11
N PRO A 39 -10.22 -2.30 17.71
CA PRO A 39 -9.40 -2.28 18.91
C PRO A 39 -8.12 -1.47 18.72
N TYR A 40 -7.87 -0.59 19.67
CA TYR A 40 -6.66 0.20 19.75
C TYR A 40 -5.76 -0.34 20.87
N SER A 41 -4.49 -0.51 20.57
CA SER A 41 -3.45 -0.78 21.55
C SER A 41 -2.39 0.32 21.49
N GLU A 42 -1.94 0.80 22.65
CA GLU A 42 -0.92 1.86 22.69
C GLU A 42 0.38 1.40 22.01
N GLY A 43 0.87 2.21 21.09
CA GLY A 43 2.09 1.92 20.32
C GLY A 43 1.90 1.00 19.11
N ILE A 44 0.70 0.43 18.91
CA ILE A 44 0.39 -0.42 17.77
C ILE A 44 -0.72 0.24 16.93
N PRO A 45 -0.55 0.42 15.62
CA PRO A 45 -1.63 0.95 14.79
C PRO A 45 -2.83 -0.02 14.76
N CYS A 46 -4.04 0.52 14.59
CA CYS A 46 -5.19 -0.31 14.25
C CYS A 46 -4.96 -0.97 12.90
N VAL A 47 -5.41 -2.21 12.74
CA VAL A 47 -5.20 -2.98 11.50
C VAL A 47 -6.53 -3.51 10.99
N LEU A 48 -6.83 -3.28 9.71
CA LEU A 48 -7.78 -4.04 8.92
C LEU A 48 -6.99 -4.93 7.96
N ALA A 49 -6.97 -6.20 8.25
CA ALA A 49 -6.20 -7.19 7.48
C ALA A 49 -6.91 -7.60 6.19
N ALA A 50 -6.19 -8.19 5.26
CA ALA A 50 -6.77 -8.84 4.08
C ALA A 50 -7.83 -9.89 4.47
N PRO A 51 -8.80 -10.17 3.61
CA PRO A 51 -9.82 -11.18 3.89
C PRO A 51 -9.19 -12.56 4.04
N ARG A 52 -9.74 -13.38 4.93
CA ARG A 52 -9.24 -14.76 5.14
C ARG A 52 -9.51 -15.68 3.95
N ARG A 53 -10.40 -15.30 3.06
CA ARG A 53 -10.84 -16.09 1.90
C ARG A 53 -10.50 -15.37 0.62
N LEU A 54 -9.55 -15.92 -0.14
CA LEU A 54 -9.05 -15.35 -1.38
C LEU A 54 -10.14 -15.18 -2.45
N GLU A 55 -11.13 -16.06 -2.47
CA GLU A 55 -12.25 -16.02 -3.41
C GLU A 55 -13.14 -14.79 -3.25
N GLN A 56 -13.03 -14.07 -2.14
CA GLN A 56 -13.78 -12.83 -1.89
C GLN A 56 -13.11 -11.58 -2.48
N SER A 57 -11.84 -11.66 -2.84
CA SER A 57 -11.02 -10.50 -3.20
C SER A 57 -11.60 -9.70 -4.37
N GLU A 58 -12.11 -10.36 -5.39
CA GLU A 58 -12.70 -9.69 -6.56
C GLU A 58 -13.96 -8.89 -6.17
N ALA A 59 -14.86 -9.49 -5.40
CA ALA A 59 -16.09 -8.84 -4.94
C ALA A 59 -15.81 -7.68 -3.97
N LEU A 60 -14.74 -7.75 -3.18
CA LEU A 60 -14.34 -6.71 -2.23
C LEU A 60 -13.58 -5.56 -2.90
N SER A 61 -12.86 -5.86 -3.98
CA SER A 61 -12.04 -4.89 -4.72
C SER A 61 -12.83 -3.63 -5.10
N GLY A 62 -13.99 -3.77 -5.70
CA GLY A 62 -14.85 -2.65 -6.07
C GLY A 62 -15.45 -1.86 -4.90
N ARG A 63 -15.34 -2.37 -3.66
CA ARG A 63 -15.89 -1.76 -2.45
C ARG A 63 -14.86 -1.07 -1.56
N LEU A 64 -13.57 -1.19 -1.87
CA LEU A 64 -12.50 -0.58 -1.07
C LEU A 64 -12.63 0.95 -0.98
N GLY A 65 -13.06 1.62 -2.04
CA GLY A 65 -13.33 3.06 -2.00
C GLY A 65 -14.36 3.43 -0.92
N ALA A 66 -15.46 2.68 -0.83
CA ALA A 66 -16.48 2.91 0.19
C ALA A 66 -15.96 2.64 1.61
N LEU A 67 -15.09 1.64 1.78
CA LEU A 67 -14.41 1.40 3.05
C LEU A 67 -13.56 2.60 3.46
N ILE A 68 -12.73 3.14 2.55
CA ILE A 68 -11.93 4.33 2.84
C ILE A 68 -12.82 5.50 3.25
N ASP A 69 -13.90 5.77 2.52
CA ASP A 69 -14.85 6.84 2.85
C ASP A 69 -15.46 6.68 4.27
N SER A 70 -15.64 5.44 4.72
CA SER A 70 -16.19 5.16 6.07
C SER A 70 -15.16 5.28 7.19
N VAL A 71 -13.87 5.02 6.94
CA VAL A 71 -12.82 5.08 7.98
C VAL A 71 -12.20 6.45 8.12
N LEU A 72 -12.15 7.25 7.06
CA LEU A 72 -11.54 8.59 7.08
C LEU A 72 -12.05 9.50 8.20
N PRO A 73 -13.35 9.52 8.56
CA PRO A 73 -13.83 10.33 9.69
C PRO A 73 -13.36 9.83 11.06
N CYS A 74 -12.90 8.58 11.15
CA CYS A 74 -12.58 7.92 12.42
C CYS A 74 -11.09 7.97 12.77
N PHE A 75 -10.21 8.26 11.79
CA PHE A 75 -8.76 8.19 11.97
C PHE A 75 -8.04 9.37 11.33
N ASP A 76 -7.08 9.97 12.06
CA ASP A 76 -6.26 11.08 11.54
C ASP A 76 -5.35 10.66 10.39
N ILE A 77 -4.89 9.40 10.40
CA ILE A 77 -4.02 8.84 9.38
C ILE A 77 -4.56 7.46 9.00
N VAL A 78 -4.78 7.26 7.71
CA VAL A 78 -5.11 5.96 7.11
C VAL A 78 -4.04 5.62 6.09
N VAL A 79 -3.43 4.44 6.22
CA VAL A 79 -2.43 3.91 5.29
C VAL A 79 -2.99 2.64 4.68
N ALA A 80 -3.17 2.62 3.37
CA ALA A 80 -3.57 1.43 2.64
C ALA A 80 -2.36 0.81 1.93
N ASN A 81 -2.00 -0.42 2.30
CA ASN A 81 -1.07 -1.24 1.52
C ASN A 81 -1.79 -1.83 0.32
N THR A 82 -1.14 -1.91 -0.82
CA THR A 82 -1.72 -2.47 -2.04
C THR A 82 -0.76 -3.43 -2.69
N GLY A 83 -1.29 -4.47 -3.32
CA GLY A 83 -0.51 -5.39 -4.13
C GLY A 83 0.03 -4.75 -5.42
N ALA A 84 0.86 -5.51 -6.15
CA ALA A 84 1.45 -5.08 -7.41
C ALA A 84 0.49 -5.16 -8.61
N ASN A 85 -0.62 -5.87 -8.48
CA ASN A 85 -1.61 -6.06 -9.55
C ASN A 85 -2.59 -4.89 -9.60
N TRP A 86 -2.41 -4.02 -10.57
CA TRP A 86 -3.24 -2.83 -10.75
C TRP A 86 -4.65 -3.19 -11.22
N GLY A 87 -5.65 -2.74 -10.44
CA GLY A 87 -7.07 -2.90 -10.71
C GLY A 87 -7.87 -1.67 -10.32
N GLU A 88 -9.19 -1.74 -10.41
CA GLU A 88 -10.10 -0.63 -10.07
C GLU A 88 -9.93 -0.13 -8.65
N HIS A 89 -9.60 -1.00 -7.71
CA HIS A 89 -9.34 -0.62 -6.31
C HIS A 89 -8.14 0.33 -6.17
N HIS A 90 -7.09 0.20 -6.99
CA HIS A 90 -5.97 1.14 -6.97
C HIS A 90 -6.42 2.55 -7.38
N ALA A 91 -7.24 2.66 -8.43
CA ALA A 91 -7.80 3.94 -8.84
C ALA A 91 -8.63 4.56 -7.72
N ALA A 92 -9.54 3.78 -7.12
CA ALA A 92 -10.40 4.23 -6.03
C ALA A 92 -9.61 4.69 -4.78
N LEU A 93 -8.50 4.01 -4.46
CA LEU A 93 -7.62 4.39 -3.36
C LEU A 93 -6.81 5.65 -3.69
N LEU A 94 -6.26 5.75 -4.90
CA LEU A 94 -5.46 6.90 -5.34
C LEU A 94 -6.28 8.19 -5.40
N GLU A 95 -7.52 8.14 -5.88
CA GLU A 95 -8.44 9.28 -5.91
C GLU A 95 -8.72 9.85 -4.52
N ARG A 96 -8.64 9.02 -3.48
CA ARG A 96 -8.89 9.39 -2.06
C ARG A 96 -7.61 9.70 -1.29
N SER A 97 -6.47 9.46 -1.89
CA SER A 97 -5.17 9.59 -1.23
C SER A 97 -4.63 11.01 -1.32
N SER A 98 -4.23 11.58 -0.19
CA SER A 98 -3.44 12.81 -0.15
C SER A 98 -1.99 12.56 -0.54
N LYS A 99 -1.50 11.32 -0.41
CA LYS A 99 -0.15 10.90 -0.76
C LYS A 99 -0.13 9.44 -1.21
N ALA A 100 0.64 9.16 -2.25
CA ALA A 100 0.90 7.80 -2.72
C ALA A 100 2.42 7.52 -2.69
N LEU A 101 2.80 6.40 -2.09
CA LEU A 101 4.18 5.94 -2.03
C LEU A 101 4.33 4.75 -2.97
N MET A 102 5.08 4.92 -4.05
CA MET A 102 5.44 3.81 -4.95
C MET A 102 6.76 3.20 -4.50
N VAL A 103 6.68 1.96 -4.03
CA VAL A 103 7.88 1.21 -3.64
C VAL A 103 8.51 0.59 -4.87
N VAL A 104 9.77 0.90 -5.10
CA VAL A 104 10.55 0.44 -6.26
C VAL A 104 11.89 -0.08 -5.79
N ASP A 105 12.51 -0.95 -6.57
CA ASP A 105 13.91 -1.28 -6.41
C ASP A 105 14.75 -0.71 -7.56
N GLN A 106 16.07 -0.86 -7.47
CA GLN A 106 17.01 -0.32 -8.45
C GLN A 106 17.16 -1.20 -9.71
N ARG A 107 16.13 -1.98 -10.09
CA ARG A 107 16.12 -2.80 -11.30
C ARG A 107 15.36 -2.12 -12.43
N SER A 108 15.83 -2.31 -13.67
CA SER A 108 15.18 -1.75 -14.86
C SER A 108 13.73 -2.20 -15.03
N SER A 109 13.41 -3.44 -14.61
CA SER A 109 12.04 -3.97 -14.65
C SER A 109 11.12 -3.21 -13.73
N SER A 110 11.56 -2.90 -12.51
CA SER A 110 10.81 -2.12 -11.53
C SER A 110 10.52 -0.71 -12.04
N LEU A 111 11.54 -0.05 -12.60
CA LEU A 111 11.38 1.29 -13.17
C LEU A 111 10.43 1.32 -14.37
N ARG A 112 10.46 0.29 -15.23
CA ARG A 112 9.48 0.18 -16.32
C ARG A 112 8.07 -0.02 -15.80
N GLY A 113 7.89 -0.88 -14.79
CA GLY A 113 6.60 -1.08 -14.14
C GLY A 113 6.03 0.23 -13.61
N CYS A 114 6.85 1.04 -12.91
CA CYS A 114 6.44 2.36 -12.43
C CYS A 114 6.04 3.30 -13.56
N LYS A 115 6.80 3.37 -14.63
CA LYS A 115 6.42 4.19 -15.80
C LYS A 115 5.08 3.79 -16.36
N HIS A 116 4.84 2.48 -16.54
CA HIS A 116 3.55 1.99 -17.03
C HIS A 116 2.40 2.34 -16.07
N ALA A 117 2.64 2.26 -14.76
CA ALA A 117 1.65 2.67 -13.76
C ALA A 117 1.32 4.16 -13.84
N LEU A 118 2.33 5.03 -13.95
CA LEU A 118 2.13 6.47 -14.12
C LEU A 118 1.41 6.81 -15.44
N GLU A 119 1.75 6.13 -16.53
CA GLU A 119 1.07 6.27 -17.82
C GLU A 119 -0.40 5.82 -17.73
N LEU A 120 -0.67 4.73 -17.00
CA LEU A 120 -2.03 4.28 -16.74
C LEU A 120 -2.83 5.32 -15.96
N CYS A 121 -2.27 5.85 -14.86
CA CYS A 121 -2.88 6.93 -14.09
C CYS A 121 -3.23 8.12 -14.98
N SER A 122 -2.28 8.57 -15.81
CA SER A 122 -2.49 9.69 -16.73
C SER A 122 -3.64 9.42 -17.71
N ARG A 123 -3.70 8.23 -18.28
CA ARG A 123 -4.80 7.84 -19.20
C ARG A 123 -6.16 7.76 -18.51
N CYS A 124 -6.18 7.37 -17.24
CA CYS A 124 -7.38 7.30 -16.42
C CYS A 124 -7.76 8.63 -15.77
N GLY A 125 -6.99 9.70 -15.99
CA GLY A 125 -7.24 11.02 -15.39
C GLY A 125 -6.91 11.09 -13.89
N ILE A 126 -6.15 10.13 -13.36
CA ILE A 126 -5.71 10.09 -11.97
C ILE A 126 -4.50 11.02 -11.82
N ALA A 127 -4.56 11.96 -10.87
CA ALA A 127 -3.47 12.87 -10.60
C ALA A 127 -2.23 12.13 -10.08
N THR A 128 -1.07 12.39 -10.65
CA THR A 128 0.21 11.80 -10.24
C THR A 128 1.04 12.72 -9.34
N THR A 129 0.59 13.95 -9.11
CA THR A 129 1.25 14.93 -8.23
C THR A 129 1.47 14.43 -6.79
N PRO A 130 0.55 13.62 -6.18
CA PRO A 130 0.75 13.09 -4.84
C PRO A 130 1.81 11.99 -4.74
N PHE A 131 2.33 11.49 -5.86
CA PHE A 131 3.28 10.38 -5.86
C PHE A 131 4.66 10.77 -5.32
N SER A 132 5.21 9.92 -4.50
CA SER A 132 6.62 9.88 -4.08
C SER A 132 7.12 8.45 -4.22
N PHE A 133 8.42 8.29 -4.42
CA PHE A 133 9.03 6.98 -4.63
C PHE A 133 9.84 6.59 -3.41
N VAL A 134 9.72 5.32 -3.01
CA VAL A 134 10.57 4.71 -1.99
C VAL A 134 11.45 3.70 -2.71
N VAL A 135 12.75 3.99 -2.79
CA VAL A 135 13.74 3.10 -3.38
C VAL A 135 14.14 2.09 -2.32
N ASN A 136 13.53 0.91 -2.37
CA ASN A 136 13.75 -0.15 -1.40
C ASN A 136 15.00 -0.96 -1.73
N ARG A 137 15.64 -1.52 -0.72
CA ARG A 137 16.90 -2.30 -0.83
C ARG A 137 17.98 -1.52 -1.58
N CYS A 138 18.11 -0.23 -1.25
CA CYS A 138 19.03 0.64 -1.95
C CYS A 138 20.48 0.22 -1.71
N SER A 139 21.23 0.06 -2.79
CA SER A 139 22.64 -0.32 -2.77
C SER A 139 23.48 0.63 -3.62
N LYS A 140 24.64 1.04 -3.10
CA LYS A 140 25.61 1.85 -3.82
C LYS A 140 26.25 1.13 -5.02
N ARG A 141 26.07 -0.20 -5.12
CA ARG A 141 26.59 -1.02 -6.22
C ARG A 141 25.60 -1.19 -7.37
N SER A 142 24.41 -0.63 -7.24
CA SER A 142 23.38 -0.70 -8.28
C SER A 142 23.70 0.21 -9.47
N LEU A 143 23.17 -0.13 -10.64
CA LEU A 143 23.28 0.66 -11.86
C LEU A 143 22.52 1.99 -11.81
N PHE A 144 21.47 2.06 -11.00
CA PHE A 144 20.62 3.25 -10.87
C PHE A 144 20.69 3.78 -9.44
N SER A 145 20.99 5.07 -9.31
CA SER A 145 20.85 5.80 -8.04
C SER A 145 19.41 6.25 -7.82
N SER A 146 19.07 6.70 -6.62
CA SER A 146 17.80 7.36 -6.33
C SER A 146 17.59 8.62 -7.16
N ILE A 147 18.68 9.32 -7.51
CA ILE A 147 18.64 10.50 -8.39
C ILE A 147 18.23 10.09 -9.81
N ASP A 148 18.81 9.01 -10.35
CA ASP A 148 18.44 8.48 -11.65
C ASP A 148 16.96 8.08 -11.70
N ILE A 149 16.47 7.47 -10.61
CA ILE A 149 15.06 7.09 -10.46
C ILE A 149 14.18 8.34 -10.42
N SER A 150 14.52 9.34 -9.60
CA SER A 150 13.80 10.62 -9.53
C SER A 150 13.72 11.28 -10.91
N CYS A 151 14.84 11.38 -11.62
CA CYS A 151 14.89 11.93 -12.98
C CYS A 151 14.01 11.14 -13.95
N ALA A 152 14.05 9.81 -13.89
CA ALA A 152 13.23 8.94 -14.74
C ALA A 152 11.73 9.09 -14.44
N MET A 153 11.37 9.52 -13.23
CA MET A 153 9.99 9.77 -12.74
C MET A 153 9.66 11.27 -12.72
N GLN A 154 10.18 12.03 -13.68
CA GLN A 154 9.86 13.45 -13.90
C GLN A 154 10.20 14.38 -12.72
N GLY A 155 11.24 14.03 -11.96
CA GLY A 155 11.69 14.82 -10.80
C GLY A 155 10.86 14.60 -9.53
N ALA A 156 10.07 13.53 -9.46
CA ALA A 156 9.33 13.18 -8.25
C ALA A 156 10.28 12.88 -7.08
N ASN A 157 9.80 13.14 -5.85
CA ASN A 157 10.58 12.84 -4.65
C ASN A 157 10.89 11.36 -4.55
N ALA A 158 12.15 11.02 -4.31
CA ALA A 158 12.61 9.65 -4.09
C ALA A 158 13.32 9.55 -2.74
N PHE A 159 12.90 8.60 -1.91
CA PHE A 159 13.46 8.30 -0.59
C PHE A 159 14.18 6.96 -0.64
N GLU A 160 15.34 6.86 -0.03
CA GLU A 160 16.10 5.61 0.02
C GLU A 160 15.83 4.83 1.31
N LEU A 161 15.51 3.54 1.14
CA LEU A 161 15.59 2.55 2.21
C LEU A 161 16.74 1.62 1.91
N GLN A 162 17.71 1.57 2.82
CA GLN A 162 18.86 0.69 2.69
C GLN A 162 18.43 -0.78 2.77
N ASP A 163 19.21 -1.65 2.16
CA ASP A 163 19.01 -3.09 2.32
C ASP A 163 19.28 -3.49 3.77
N GLY A 164 18.28 -4.03 4.46
CA GLY A 164 18.38 -4.47 5.84
C GLY A 164 19.06 -5.82 6.01
N GLY A 165 19.36 -6.53 4.90
CA GLY A 165 20.06 -7.80 4.93
C GLY A 165 19.38 -8.86 5.79
N ALA A 166 20.20 -9.73 6.40
CA ALA A 166 19.73 -10.87 7.19
C ALA A 166 18.89 -10.46 8.42
N GLU A 167 19.13 -9.29 9.01
CA GLU A 167 18.37 -8.83 10.18
C GLU A 167 16.89 -8.61 9.86
N VAL A 168 16.61 -8.08 8.66
CA VAL A 168 15.21 -7.91 8.21
C VAL A 168 14.60 -9.26 7.82
N GLU A 169 15.37 -10.13 7.17
CA GLU A 169 14.88 -11.46 6.80
C GLU A 169 14.55 -12.31 8.05
N GLU A 170 15.37 -12.25 9.11
CA GLU A 170 15.09 -12.90 10.38
C GLU A 170 13.87 -12.32 11.11
N ALA A 171 13.62 -11.02 10.98
CA ALA A 171 12.46 -10.39 11.60
C ALA A 171 11.13 -10.69 10.86
N LEU A 172 11.19 -11.08 9.59
CA LEU A 172 10.03 -11.39 8.75
C LEU A 172 9.74 -12.90 8.67
N GLY A 173 10.64 -13.75 9.08
CA GLY A 173 10.54 -15.21 8.96
C GLY A 173 10.23 -15.91 10.22
#